data_6cf3f435bc98b975bbfc3e9a97b6b784
#
_entry.id   6cf3f435bc98b975bbfc3e9a97b6b784
#
_cell.length_a   1.000
_cell.length_b   1.000
_cell.length_c   1.000
_cell.angle_alpha   90.00
_cell.angle_beta   90.00
_cell.angle_gamma   90.00
#
_symmetry.space_group_name_H-M   'P 1'
#
loop_
_entity.id
_entity.type
_entity.pdbx_description
1 polymer ?
#
loop_
_entity_poly.entity_id
_entity_poly.type
_entity_poly.pdbx_seq_one_letter_code
_entity_poly.pdbx_strand_id
1 'polypeptide(L)'
;AKAGIGYLPQENSIFRKLTVEDNIQLVLEMNDKLTVNEKKMKLEELLTEFGVQKLRKSPAIALSGGERRRVEIARALAASPDFMLLDEPFAGIDPIAIGEIKDNIRKISEEKGLGVLITDHNPKATLSITDRAYVIFDGKIKIQGKSVDVANDPVAKEFYLGKDFKL
;
A
#
# COMPACT_ATOMS: atom_id res chain seq x y z
N ALA A 1 -14.75 -0.68 5.83
CA ALA A 1 -14.41 -1.20 7.14
C ALA A 1 -15.27 -2.39 7.56
N LYS A 2 -16.60 -2.30 7.65
CA LYS A 2 -17.45 -3.45 8.07
C LYS A 2 -17.42 -4.66 7.12
N ALA A 3 -17.02 -4.47 5.86
CA ALA A 3 -16.89 -5.53 4.86
C ALA A 3 -15.48 -6.13 4.78
N GLY A 4 -14.60 -5.86 5.74
CA GLY A 4 -13.21 -6.35 5.72
C GLY A 4 -12.33 -5.71 4.65
N ILE A 5 -12.75 -4.56 4.06
CA ILE A 5 -11.97 -3.87 3.02
C ILE A 5 -11.28 -2.65 3.62
N GLY A 6 -9.94 -2.62 3.52
CA GLY A 6 -9.12 -1.45 3.76
C GLY A 6 -8.91 -0.66 2.47
N TYR A 7 -8.81 0.67 2.57
CA TYR A 7 -8.60 1.55 1.43
C TYR A 7 -7.53 2.58 1.71
N LEU A 8 -6.58 2.69 0.80
CA LEU A 8 -5.56 3.71 0.78
C LEU A 8 -5.81 4.63 -0.43
N PRO A 9 -6.29 5.86 -0.25
CA PRO A 9 -6.53 6.78 -1.36
C PRO A 9 -5.21 7.30 -1.96
N GLN A 10 -5.29 7.79 -3.19
CA GLN A 10 -4.20 8.47 -3.86
C GLN A 10 -3.75 9.72 -3.09
N GLU A 11 -4.72 10.50 -2.62
CA GLU A 11 -4.44 11.70 -1.84
C GLU A 11 -3.99 11.38 -0.41
N ASN A 12 -3.20 12.31 0.18
CA ASN A 12 -2.73 12.17 1.54
C ASN A 12 -3.91 12.10 2.52
N SER A 13 -4.04 10.97 3.19
CA SER A 13 -5.12 10.70 4.15
C SER A 13 -4.69 10.84 5.61
N ILE A 14 -3.40 11.10 5.86
CA ILE A 14 -2.84 11.18 7.21
C ILE A 14 -3.36 12.37 8.02
N PHE A 15 -3.60 12.18 9.29
CA PHE A 15 -3.92 13.27 10.22
C PHE A 15 -2.66 14.05 10.57
N ARG A 16 -2.40 15.14 9.84
CA ARG A 16 -1.14 15.89 9.84
C ARG A 16 -0.70 16.43 11.19
N LYS A 17 -1.65 16.75 12.08
CA LYS A 17 -1.40 17.30 13.42
C LYS A 17 -1.16 16.23 14.48
N LEU A 18 -1.51 14.97 14.20
CA LEU A 18 -1.27 13.84 15.09
C LEU A 18 0.16 13.31 14.90
N THR A 19 0.67 12.64 15.92
CA THR A 19 1.92 11.89 15.80
C THR A 19 1.73 10.64 14.94
N VAL A 20 2.84 9.98 14.56
CA VAL A 20 2.80 8.70 13.85
C VAL A 20 2.02 7.66 14.63
N GLU A 21 2.33 7.49 15.93
CA GLU A 21 1.62 6.51 16.77
C GLU A 21 0.14 6.85 16.93
N ASP A 22 -0.22 8.14 17.12
CA ASP A 22 -1.60 8.55 17.30
C ASP A 22 -2.42 8.28 16.04
N ASN A 23 -1.82 8.45 14.85
CA ASN A 23 -2.47 8.11 13.58
C ASN A 23 -2.87 6.64 13.49
N ILE A 24 -2.03 5.74 13.96
CA ILE A 24 -2.30 4.29 13.95
C ILE A 24 -3.24 3.93 15.10
N GLN A 25 -2.96 4.45 16.30
CA GLN A 25 -3.73 4.16 17.50
C GLN A 25 -5.21 4.57 17.37
N LEU A 26 -5.49 5.69 16.73
CA LEU A 26 -6.86 6.15 16.47
C LEU A 26 -7.72 5.05 15.83
N VAL A 27 -7.18 4.34 14.86
CA VAL A 27 -7.90 3.24 14.18
C VAL A 27 -8.00 2.00 15.06
N LEU A 28 -6.95 1.69 15.82
CA LEU A 28 -6.99 0.58 16.78
C LEU A 28 -8.04 0.82 17.87
N GLU A 29 -8.23 2.07 18.35
CA GLU A 29 -9.25 2.39 19.33
C GLU A 29 -10.68 2.18 18.83
N MET A 30 -10.91 2.29 17.52
CA MET A 30 -12.21 2.02 16.89
C MET A 30 -12.55 0.52 16.82
N ASN A 31 -11.60 -0.37 17.14
CA ASN A 31 -11.84 -1.81 17.15
C ASN A 31 -12.22 -2.30 18.56
N ASP A 32 -13.53 -2.45 18.78
CA ASP A 32 -14.08 -2.89 20.06
C ASP A 32 -13.79 -4.38 20.38
N LYS A 33 -13.30 -5.15 19.40
CA LYS A 33 -12.96 -6.57 19.59
C LYS A 33 -11.60 -6.78 20.22
N LEU A 34 -10.74 -5.77 20.22
CA LEU A 34 -9.39 -5.84 20.78
C LEU A 34 -9.35 -5.30 22.20
N THR A 35 -8.70 -6.03 23.08
CA THR A 35 -8.35 -5.56 24.44
C THR A 35 -7.31 -4.46 24.37
N VAL A 36 -7.15 -3.69 25.44
CA VAL A 36 -6.13 -2.63 25.54
C VAL A 36 -4.72 -3.18 25.29
N ASN A 37 -4.41 -4.39 25.78
CA ASN A 37 -3.11 -5.00 25.58
C ASN A 37 -2.89 -5.42 24.10
N GLU A 38 -3.89 -6.01 23.47
CA GLU A 38 -3.81 -6.37 22.05
C GLU A 38 -3.64 -5.14 21.14
N LYS A 39 -4.34 -4.03 21.44
CA LYS A 39 -4.16 -2.76 20.74
C LYS A 39 -2.71 -2.26 20.84
N LYS A 40 -2.12 -2.30 22.05
CA LYS A 40 -0.71 -1.93 22.28
C LYS A 40 0.25 -2.83 21.52
N MET A 41 0.06 -4.15 21.58
CA MET A 41 0.91 -5.09 20.84
C MET A 41 0.83 -4.85 19.35
N LYS A 42 -0.37 -4.64 18.81
CA LYS A 42 -0.57 -4.37 17.39
C LYS A 42 0.02 -3.04 16.93
N LEU A 43 -0.03 -2.02 17.79
CA LEU A 43 0.65 -0.74 17.51
C LEU A 43 2.16 -0.94 17.37
N GLU A 44 2.80 -1.65 18.30
CA GLU A 44 4.25 -1.92 18.24
C GLU A 44 4.62 -2.78 17.02
N GLU A 45 3.80 -3.78 16.70
CA GLU A 45 3.95 -4.59 15.49
C GLU A 45 3.96 -3.71 14.24
N LEU A 46 2.93 -2.88 14.05
CA LEU A 46 2.79 -2.02 12.88
C LEU A 46 3.91 -0.99 12.78
N LEU A 47 4.30 -0.36 13.89
CA LEU A 47 5.42 0.59 13.92
C LEU A 47 6.73 -0.07 13.48
N THR A 48 6.96 -1.31 13.89
CA THR A 48 8.14 -2.12 13.56
C THR A 48 8.11 -2.55 12.10
N GLU A 49 7.02 -3.15 11.69
CA GLU A 49 6.84 -3.70 10.34
C GLU A 49 7.03 -2.66 9.25
N PHE A 50 6.54 -1.45 9.49
CA PHE A 50 6.66 -0.32 8.55
C PHE A 50 7.91 0.55 8.76
N GLY A 51 8.81 0.18 9.68
CA GLY A 51 10.07 0.88 9.92
C GLY A 51 9.90 2.32 10.41
N VAL A 52 8.80 2.62 11.13
CA VAL A 52 8.48 3.98 11.58
C VAL A 52 8.57 4.16 13.11
N GLN A 53 9.11 3.19 13.82
CA GLN A 53 9.27 3.24 15.29
C GLN A 53 10.02 4.48 15.77
N LYS A 54 11.12 4.84 15.09
CA LYS A 54 11.95 6.01 15.46
C LYS A 54 11.18 7.32 15.28
N LEU A 55 10.15 7.32 14.46
CA LEU A 55 9.32 8.47 14.13
C LEU A 55 8.03 8.53 14.96
N ARG A 56 7.80 7.57 15.87
CA ARG A 56 6.52 7.39 16.57
C ARG A 56 5.96 8.66 17.20
N LYS A 57 6.82 9.51 17.78
CA LYS A 57 6.45 10.78 18.42
C LYS A 57 6.52 11.98 17.46
N SER A 58 6.96 11.79 16.24
CA SER A 58 7.04 12.86 15.24
C SER A 58 5.64 13.23 14.75
N PRO A 59 5.32 14.53 14.63
CA PRO A 59 4.07 14.95 14.01
C PRO A 59 4.08 14.56 12.53
N ALA A 60 2.94 14.05 12.05
CA ALA A 60 2.85 13.49 10.69
C ALA A 60 3.12 14.53 9.58
N ILE A 61 2.98 15.82 9.88
CA ILE A 61 3.32 16.90 8.94
C ILE A 61 4.83 16.96 8.61
N ALA A 62 5.69 16.46 9.49
CA ALA A 62 7.15 16.48 9.33
C ALA A 62 7.70 15.29 8.52
N LEU A 63 6.85 14.32 8.18
CA LEU A 63 7.27 13.12 7.46
C LEU A 63 7.57 13.39 5.99
N SER A 64 8.59 12.74 5.46
CA SER A 64 8.82 12.61 4.02
C SER A 64 7.64 11.90 3.33
N GLY A 65 7.58 11.95 1.99
CA GLY A 65 6.52 11.28 1.23
C GLY A 65 6.47 9.77 1.50
N GLY A 66 7.63 9.10 1.46
CA GLY A 66 7.73 7.66 1.71
C GLY A 66 7.37 7.26 3.14
N GLU A 67 7.89 7.99 4.16
CA GLU A 67 7.52 7.76 5.56
C GLU A 67 6.03 7.93 5.79
N ARG A 68 5.45 8.97 5.23
CA ARG A 68 4.02 9.25 5.31
C ARG A 68 3.21 8.10 4.71
N ARG A 69 3.58 7.62 3.51
CA ARG A 69 2.87 6.53 2.83
C ARG A 69 2.92 5.24 3.64
N ARG A 70 4.07 4.91 4.26
CA ARG A 70 4.19 3.76 5.15
C ARG A 70 3.27 3.88 6.38
N VAL A 71 3.16 5.05 6.99
CA VAL A 71 2.24 5.29 8.11
C VAL A 71 0.78 5.17 7.68
N GLU A 72 0.42 5.65 6.49
CA GLU A 72 -0.94 5.54 5.94
C GLU A 72 -1.33 4.08 5.69
N ILE A 73 -0.41 3.26 5.15
CA ILE A 73 -0.62 1.82 4.97
C ILE A 73 -0.76 1.12 6.34
N ALA A 74 0.16 1.38 7.28
CA ALA A 74 0.11 0.84 8.64
C ALA A 74 -1.23 1.17 9.32
N ARG A 75 -1.70 2.40 9.18
CA ARG A 75 -2.99 2.84 9.71
C ARG A 75 -4.16 2.09 9.08
N ALA A 76 -4.13 1.87 7.76
CA ALA A 76 -5.18 1.11 7.09
C ALA A 76 -5.22 -0.36 7.57
N LEU A 77 -4.06 -0.95 7.83
CA LEU A 77 -3.94 -2.30 8.39
C LEU A 77 -4.36 -2.41 9.86
N ALA A 78 -4.30 -1.32 10.61
CA ALA A 78 -4.77 -1.30 11.99
C ALA A 78 -6.25 -1.72 12.14
N ALA A 79 -7.05 -1.50 11.09
CA ALA A 79 -8.44 -1.96 11.03
C ALA A 79 -8.60 -3.48 10.83
N SER A 80 -7.50 -4.24 10.66
CA SER A 80 -7.48 -5.69 10.36
C SER A 80 -8.36 -6.06 9.16
N PRO A 81 -8.12 -5.48 7.98
CA PRO A 81 -8.89 -5.82 6.79
C PRO A 81 -8.52 -7.22 6.28
N ASP A 82 -9.46 -7.84 5.53
CA ASP A 82 -9.22 -9.08 4.77
C ASP A 82 -8.68 -8.78 3.37
N PHE A 83 -8.91 -7.54 2.88
CA PHE A 83 -8.52 -7.08 1.55
C PHE A 83 -8.15 -5.60 1.56
N MET A 84 -7.09 -5.23 0.81
CA MET A 84 -6.63 -3.84 0.66
C MET A 84 -6.79 -3.34 -0.77
N LEU A 85 -7.37 -2.16 -0.90
CA LEU A 85 -7.37 -1.37 -2.14
C LEU A 85 -6.34 -0.25 -1.99
N LEU A 86 -5.32 -0.25 -2.84
CA LEU A 86 -4.24 0.74 -2.86
C LEU A 86 -4.34 1.57 -4.13
N ASP A 87 -4.74 2.81 -3.99
CA ASP A 87 -4.90 3.72 -5.12
C ASP A 87 -3.64 4.57 -5.28
N GLU A 88 -2.94 4.34 -6.39
CA GLU A 88 -1.65 4.96 -6.73
C GLU A 88 -0.65 5.02 -5.54
N PRO A 89 -0.30 3.87 -4.93
CA PRO A 89 0.54 3.87 -3.73
C PRO A 89 1.94 4.42 -3.95
N PHE A 90 2.41 4.53 -5.19
CA PHE A 90 3.74 4.99 -5.56
C PHE A 90 3.78 6.43 -6.07
N ALA A 91 2.62 7.09 -6.21
CA ALA A 91 2.53 8.45 -6.75
C ALA A 91 3.27 9.46 -5.87
N GLY A 92 4.14 10.26 -6.49
CA GLY A 92 4.88 11.32 -5.79
C GLY A 92 5.90 10.84 -4.75
N ILE A 93 6.29 9.56 -4.79
CA ILE A 93 7.27 8.95 -3.89
C ILE A 93 8.62 8.86 -4.60
N ASP A 94 9.71 9.08 -3.85
CA ASP A 94 11.06 8.91 -4.39
C ASP A 94 11.38 7.43 -4.70
N PRO A 95 12.28 7.16 -5.67
CA PRO A 95 12.56 5.79 -6.12
C PRO A 95 13.06 4.83 -5.03
N ILE A 96 13.76 5.34 -4.01
CA ILE A 96 14.29 4.51 -2.90
C ILE A 96 13.13 4.09 -2.01
N ALA A 97 12.27 5.04 -1.63
CA ALA A 97 11.10 4.75 -0.79
C ALA A 97 10.06 3.86 -1.51
N ILE A 98 9.96 3.91 -2.85
CA ILE A 98 9.14 2.95 -3.62
C ILE A 98 9.57 1.51 -3.34
N GLY A 99 10.89 1.25 -3.26
CA GLY A 99 11.42 -0.08 -2.92
C GLY A 99 10.87 -0.57 -1.58
N GLU A 100 11.00 0.24 -0.54
CA GLU A 100 10.52 -0.09 0.82
C GLU A 100 8.99 -0.32 0.87
N ILE A 101 8.21 0.50 0.14
CA ILE A 101 6.75 0.34 0.07
C ILE A 101 6.39 -0.97 -0.65
N LYS A 102 7.09 -1.32 -1.72
CA LYS A 102 6.90 -2.59 -2.44
C LYS A 102 7.15 -3.79 -1.53
N ASP A 103 8.24 -3.77 -0.77
CA ASP A 103 8.60 -4.85 0.16
C ASP A 103 7.52 -4.99 1.25
N ASN A 104 7.04 -3.87 1.79
CA ASN A 104 5.94 -3.87 2.75
C ASN A 104 4.65 -4.47 2.16
N ILE A 105 4.26 -4.08 0.94
CA ILE A 105 3.06 -4.62 0.27
C ILE A 105 3.19 -6.12 0.03
N ARG A 106 4.34 -6.60 -0.46
CA ARG A 106 4.60 -8.02 -0.63
C ARG A 106 4.49 -8.79 0.67
N LYS A 107 5.16 -8.29 1.71
CA LYS A 107 5.14 -8.93 3.03
C LYS A 107 3.72 -9.08 3.58
N ILE A 108 2.89 -8.04 3.44
CA ILE A 108 1.49 -8.10 3.86
C ILE A 108 0.73 -9.19 3.09
N SER A 109 0.91 -9.26 1.78
CA SER A 109 0.22 -10.24 0.94
C SER A 109 0.69 -11.66 1.21
N GLU A 110 2.02 -11.89 1.23
CA GLU A 110 2.61 -13.22 1.33
C GLU A 110 2.54 -13.80 2.76
N GLU A 111 2.88 -12.99 3.78
CA GLU A 111 2.95 -13.46 5.17
C GLU A 111 1.59 -13.44 5.88
N LYS A 112 0.74 -12.46 5.57
CA LYS A 112 -0.58 -12.32 6.23
C LYS A 112 -1.74 -12.86 5.40
N GLY A 113 -1.46 -13.32 4.16
CA GLY A 113 -2.50 -13.83 3.25
C GLY A 113 -3.53 -12.78 2.85
N LEU A 114 -3.16 -11.47 2.92
CA LEU A 114 -4.06 -10.38 2.60
C LEU A 114 -4.19 -10.20 1.09
N GLY A 115 -5.41 -10.17 0.58
CA GLY A 115 -5.66 -9.80 -0.81
C GLY A 115 -5.36 -8.32 -1.04
N VAL A 116 -4.58 -8.01 -2.10
CA VAL A 116 -4.23 -6.61 -2.42
C VAL A 116 -4.57 -6.30 -3.87
N LEU A 117 -5.35 -5.23 -4.09
CA LEU A 117 -5.55 -4.64 -5.40
C LEU A 117 -4.85 -3.29 -5.47
N ILE A 118 -4.02 -3.12 -6.50
CA ILE A 118 -3.24 -1.90 -6.74
C ILE A 118 -3.69 -1.27 -8.04
N THR A 119 -3.99 0.02 -8.03
CA THR A 119 -4.04 0.86 -9.22
C THR A 119 -2.80 1.75 -9.23
N ASP A 120 -2.07 1.85 -10.34
CA ASP A 120 -0.95 2.77 -10.45
C ASP A 120 -0.60 3.02 -11.92
N HIS A 121 -0.05 4.19 -12.20
CA HIS A 121 0.46 4.56 -13.52
C HIS A 121 1.95 4.22 -13.71
N ASN A 122 2.60 3.62 -12.70
CA ASN A 122 3.97 3.10 -12.78
C ASN A 122 3.95 1.57 -13.01
N PRO A 123 3.92 1.12 -14.28
CA PRO A 123 3.77 -0.29 -14.59
C PRO A 123 4.95 -1.13 -14.09
N LYS A 124 6.17 -0.55 -14.08
CA LYS A 124 7.35 -1.28 -13.60
C LYS A 124 7.28 -1.58 -12.10
N ALA A 125 6.84 -0.61 -11.30
CA ALA A 125 6.66 -0.83 -9.87
C ALA A 125 5.54 -1.84 -9.61
N THR A 126 4.40 -1.70 -10.28
CA THR A 126 3.21 -2.52 -10.07
C THR A 126 3.40 -3.96 -10.53
N LEU A 127 3.82 -4.18 -11.79
CA LEU A 127 4.00 -5.52 -12.35
C LEU A 127 5.08 -6.33 -11.62
N SER A 128 6.05 -5.65 -10.99
CA SER A 128 7.11 -6.33 -10.24
C SER A 128 6.65 -6.92 -8.89
N ILE A 129 5.48 -6.56 -8.38
CA ILE A 129 4.96 -7.02 -7.07
C ILE A 129 3.59 -7.67 -7.13
N THR A 130 2.99 -7.76 -8.31
CA THR A 130 1.66 -8.34 -8.48
C THR A 130 1.73 -9.69 -9.19
N ASP A 131 0.87 -10.64 -8.80
CA ASP A 131 0.76 -11.95 -9.46
C ASP A 131 -0.01 -11.84 -10.77
N ARG A 132 -1.02 -10.96 -10.79
CA ARG A 132 -1.95 -10.77 -11.89
C ARG A 132 -2.17 -9.30 -12.18
N ALA A 133 -2.26 -8.96 -13.46
CA ALA A 133 -2.49 -7.59 -13.90
C ALA A 133 -3.64 -7.49 -14.90
N TYR A 134 -4.25 -6.31 -14.91
CA TYR A 134 -5.31 -5.90 -15.84
C TYR A 134 -4.92 -4.56 -16.44
N VAL A 135 -4.82 -4.49 -17.76
CA VAL A 135 -4.60 -3.22 -18.47
C VAL A 135 -5.96 -2.69 -18.92
N ILE A 136 -6.33 -1.54 -18.40
CA ILE A 136 -7.59 -0.86 -18.71
C ILE A 136 -7.30 0.28 -19.68
N PHE A 137 -8.02 0.31 -20.78
CA PHE A 137 -7.96 1.39 -21.75
C PHE A 137 -9.37 1.69 -22.26
N ASP A 138 -9.73 2.96 -22.30
CA ASP A 138 -11.04 3.42 -22.74
C ASP A 138 -12.20 2.71 -22.02
N GLY A 139 -12.10 2.59 -20.70
CA GLY A 139 -13.10 1.99 -19.82
C GLY A 139 -13.27 0.47 -19.99
N LYS A 140 -12.36 -0.21 -20.71
CA LYS A 140 -12.44 -1.68 -20.97
C LYS A 140 -11.13 -2.35 -20.62
N ILE A 141 -11.22 -3.58 -20.08
CA ILE A 141 -10.05 -4.44 -19.92
C ILE A 141 -9.61 -4.91 -21.30
N LYS A 142 -8.41 -4.51 -21.71
CA LYS A 142 -7.81 -4.87 -22.99
C LYS A 142 -6.92 -6.10 -22.89
N ILE A 143 -6.18 -6.21 -21.80
CA ILE A 143 -5.23 -7.28 -21.54
C ILE A 143 -5.36 -7.67 -20.08
N GLN A 144 -5.28 -8.95 -19.81
CA GLN A 144 -5.25 -9.48 -18.45
C GLN A 144 -4.47 -10.80 -18.40
N GLY A 145 -3.81 -11.06 -17.31
CA GLY A 145 -3.06 -12.29 -17.12
C GLY A 145 -2.09 -12.23 -15.96
N LYS A 146 -1.18 -13.18 -15.89
CA LYS A 146 -0.04 -13.10 -14.95
C LYS A 146 0.78 -11.87 -15.28
N SER A 147 1.31 -11.19 -14.27
CA SER A 147 2.07 -9.95 -14.45
C SER A 147 3.26 -10.11 -15.41
N VAL A 148 3.93 -11.25 -15.37
CA VAL A 148 5.03 -11.58 -16.29
C VAL A 148 4.54 -11.70 -17.73
N ASP A 149 3.37 -12.30 -17.97
CA ASP A 149 2.80 -12.45 -19.32
C ASP A 149 2.38 -11.08 -19.86
N VAL A 150 1.71 -10.26 -19.04
CA VAL A 150 1.32 -8.90 -19.40
C VAL A 150 2.53 -8.03 -19.70
N ALA A 151 3.61 -8.15 -18.93
CA ALA A 151 4.85 -7.40 -19.15
C ALA A 151 5.53 -7.73 -20.49
N ASN A 152 5.30 -8.93 -21.03
CA ASN A 152 5.87 -9.38 -22.30
C ASN A 152 4.89 -9.31 -23.48
N ASP A 153 3.63 -8.99 -23.22
CA ASP A 153 2.60 -8.92 -24.24
C ASP A 153 2.90 -7.81 -25.27
N PRO A 154 2.91 -8.11 -26.58
CA PRO A 154 3.21 -7.14 -27.61
C PRO A 154 2.24 -5.96 -27.65
N VAL A 155 0.95 -6.20 -27.39
CA VAL A 155 -0.08 -5.16 -27.39
C VAL A 155 0.09 -4.27 -26.17
N ALA A 156 0.40 -4.86 -24.99
CA ALA A 156 0.71 -4.09 -23.79
C ALA A 156 1.94 -3.18 -24.00
N LYS A 157 2.99 -3.70 -24.65
CA LYS A 157 4.20 -2.91 -24.97
C LYS A 157 3.95 -1.81 -25.98
N GLU A 158 3.11 -2.05 -26.97
CA GLU A 158 2.81 -1.05 -28.01
C GLU A 158 1.98 0.12 -27.46
N PHE A 159 0.95 -0.15 -26.67
CA PHE A 159 -0.05 0.86 -26.30
C PHE A 159 0.12 1.42 -24.87
N TYR A 160 0.82 0.74 -23.98
CA TYR A 160 0.86 1.12 -22.56
C TYR A 160 2.25 1.10 -21.93
N LEU A 161 3.01 0.03 -22.12
CA LEU A 161 4.28 -0.16 -21.40
C LEU A 161 5.47 0.54 -22.08
N GLY A 162 5.41 0.72 -23.41
CA GLY A 162 6.52 1.12 -24.26
C GLY A 162 7.28 -0.08 -24.82
N LYS A 163 7.80 0.05 -26.05
CA LYS A 163 8.44 -1.05 -26.82
C LYS A 163 9.64 -1.68 -26.11
N ASP A 164 10.39 -0.87 -25.37
CA ASP A 164 11.62 -1.29 -24.67
C ASP A 164 11.37 -1.70 -23.21
N PHE A 165 10.12 -1.85 -22.82
CA PHE A 165 9.78 -2.22 -21.44
C PHE A 165 10.36 -3.56 -21.05
N LYS A 166 11.04 -3.58 -19.89
CA LYS A 166 11.57 -4.77 -19.21
C LYS A 166 11.22 -4.70 -17.72
N LEU A 167 10.74 -5.79 -17.19
CA LEU A 167 10.42 -5.98 -15.77
C LEU A 167 11.70 -6.09 -14.95
#